data_7b6299c7df959232b5f0fd9e90f1e24a
#
_entry.id   7b6299c7df959232b5f0fd9e90f1e24a
#
_cell.length_a   1.000
_cell.length_b   1.000
_cell.length_c   1.000
_cell.angle_alpha   90.00
_cell.angle_beta   90.00
_cell.angle_gamma   90.00
#
_symmetry.space_group_name_H-M   'P 1'
#
loop_
_entity.id
_entity.type
_entity.pdbx_description
1 polymer ?
#
loop_
_entity_poly.entity_id
_entity_poly.type
_entity_poly.pdbx_seq_one_letter_code
_entity_poly.pdbx_strand_id
1 'polypeptide(L)'
;MILGTAMAGMALTSCLDEYPKGEVEEAEAYTSVAYIERDLVGDLYNYIGGDSPSHGLQGTIRGVYDWNSVTTDEQMMPVRGADWDDGGFWNRLYNHRWTSSDGELSSTWKYLYEVISRCNRSLYFIDRYRYRLVLTNEQYEAFTAEVRGLRAMFYFYTMDMFGNIPLVTDYNTPVSDIRQSPRSEVFRFIFNELQEVAPYLKSERSNELGNYYGRFTRPVAYFLLAKLALNAEVYSDNDWTDGIRPDGRSIYFSVDEKQLNAWETVVYYCQEIYDLGYRLEEYYGTNFAIHNEVSKENIFVIPMDNNLYSNRFNYIFRSLHAAHGGAIGWGTENGTCATVSTMNAYGITEDNPSKRDPGEIDSRYYINFHSDTVLVKGQKVNDGYGNVLVYHPLEVAENLTGSPFERNGGARMAKYETDFTASEDGTLQNNDIVLFRYADVLLMQAEAKVRNGGSGQEEMDFVRSRVHEKIREATLDNLLTERLLELMWEGWRRNDLIRFGKFTELYDHRVNAVVDNTGYTTVFPITGDVLSLNPNMVQNPGY
;
A
#
# COMPACT_ATOMS: atom_id res chain seq x y z
N MET A 1 44.15 35.89 -70.65
CA MET A 1 43.96 36.84 -69.56
C MET A 1 42.78 36.30 -68.72
N ILE A 2 43.16 35.49 -67.72
CA ILE A 2 42.21 34.78 -66.88
C ILE A 2 42.47 35.28 -65.47
N LEU A 3 41.47 36.02 -64.87
CA LEU A 3 41.51 36.42 -63.49
C LEU A 3 41.02 35.26 -62.59
N GLY A 4 41.87 34.78 -61.70
CA GLY A 4 41.53 33.86 -60.68
C GLY A 4 41.07 34.62 -59.39
N THR A 5 39.84 34.42 -58.98
CA THR A 5 39.30 34.92 -57.73
C THR A 5 39.52 33.89 -56.60
N ALA A 6 40.36 34.23 -55.65
CA ALA A 6 40.57 33.44 -54.43
C ALA A 6 39.41 33.73 -53.46
N MET A 7 38.60 32.69 -53.14
CA MET A 7 37.64 32.72 -52.06
C MET A 7 38.31 32.32 -50.74
N ALA A 8 38.48 33.26 -49.83
CA ALA A 8 38.90 33.01 -48.47
C ALA A 8 37.70 32.45 -47.68
N GLY A 9 37.74 31.20 -47.30
CA GLY A 9 36.77 30.59 -46.37
C GLY A 9 37.04 31.08 -44.95
N MET A 10 36.14 31.92 -44.44
CA MET A 10 36.05 32.19 -43.00
C MET A 10 35.36 31.00 -42.33
N ALA A 11 36.12 30.22 -41.58
CA ALA A 11 35.57 29.28 -40.63
C ALA A 11 34.95 30.04 -39.44
N LEU A 12 33.63 30.17 -39.44
CA LEU A 12 32.89 30.61 -38.28
C LEU A 12 32.83 29.43 -37.32
N THR A 13 33.73 29.37 -36.34
CA THR A 13 33.56 28.59 -35.14
C THR A 13 32.54 29.33 -34.26
N SER A 14 31.26 29.02 -34.45
CA SER A 14 30.24 29.38 -33.53
C SER A 14 30.34 28.43 -32.35
N CYS A 15 30.96 28.86 -31.27
CA CYS A 15 30.67 28.30 -29.94
C CYS A 15 29.27 28.76 -29.57
N LEU A 16 28.29 27.94 -29.91
CA LEU A 16 26.95 28.05 -29.32
C LEU A 16 26.99 27.32 -27.97
N ASP A 17 27.53 27.98 -26.97
CA ASP A 17 27.12 27.72 -25.58
C ASP A 17 25.71 28.34 -25.40
N GLU A 18 24.70 27.69 -25.95
CA GLU A 18 23.33 27.99 -25.60
C GLU A 18 23.08 27.38 -24.21
N TYR A 19 23.25 28.19 -23.18
CA TYR A 19 22.66 27.89 -21.88
C TYR A 19 21.13 28.04 -22.03
N PRO A 20 20.33 26.98 -21.77
CA PRO A 20 18.88 27.07 -21.82
C PRO A 20 18.43 28.17 -20.84
N LYS A 21 17.76 29.19 -21.33
CA LYS A 21 17.25 30.27 -20.49
C LYS A 21 16.13 29.70 -19.63
N GLY A 22 16.40 29.50 -18.34
CA GLY A 22 15.46 29.02 -17.34
C GLY A 22 15.82 27.71 -16.69
N GLU A 23 16.92 27.05 -17.09
CA GLU A 23 17.50 25.94 -16.33
C GLU A 23 18.50 26.50 -15.31
N VAL A 24 18.30 26.15 -14.04
CA VAL A 24 19.26 26.41 -12.96
C VAL A 24 20.37 25.38 -13.10
N GLU A 25 21.64 25.82 -13.20
CA GLU A 25 22.75 24.87 -13.15
C GLU A 25 22.66 24.05 -11.86
N GLU A 26 22.89 22.74 -11.96
CA GLU A 26 22.83 21.83 -10.80
C GLU A 26 23.61 22.37 -9.59
N ALA A 27 24.74 23.02 -9.84
CA ALA A 27 25.56 23.66 -8.80
C ALA A 27 24.86 24.86 -8.10
N GLU A 28 23.89 25.48 -8.75
CA GLU A 28 23.11 26.60 -8.21
C GLU A 28 21.81 26.14 -7.54
N ALA A 29 21.33 24.92 -7.84
CA ALA A 29 20.12 24.36 -7.28
C ALA A 29 20.26 24.06 -5.78
N TYR A 30 21.43 23.61 -5.33
CA TYR A 30 21.66 23.23 -3.92
C TYR A 30 22.56 24.25 -3.21
N THR A 31 21.97 25.36 -2.76
CA THR A 31 22.68 26.50 -2.16
C THR A 31 22.53 26.60 -0.65
N SER A 32 21.62 25.83 -0.04
CA SER A 32 21.42 25.81 1.41
C SER A 32 20.93 24.45 1.90
N VAL A 33 21.07 24.19 3.21
CA VAL A 33 20.55 22.99 3.87
C VAL A 33 19.04 22.85 3.68
N ALA A 34 18.30 23.96 3.72
CA ALA A 34 16.85 23.96 3.51
C ALA A 34 16.44 23.48 2.11
N TYR A 35 17.25 23.75 1.08
CA TYR A 35 17.00 23.20 -0.27
C TYR A 35 17.25 21.70 -0.32
N ILE A 36 18.28 21.19 0.35
CA ILE A 36 18.48 19.73 0.45
C ILE A 36 17.29 19.07 1.13
N GLU A 37 16.87 19.59 2.26
CA GLU A 37 15.73 19.03 2.99
C GLU A 37 14.44 19.05 2.15
N ARG A 38 14.14 20.14 1.46
CA ARG A 38 12.95 20.27 0.63
C ARG A 38 13.03 19.42 -0.64
N ASP A 39 14.09 19.54 -1.44
CA ASP A 39 14.15 19.05 -2.82
C ASP A 39 14.72 17.62 -2.90
N LEU A 40 15.53 17.18 -1.94
CA LEU A 40 16.11 15.82 -1.94
C LEU A 40 15.47 14.88 -0.92
N VAL A 41 14.77 15.39 0.09
CA VAL A 41 14.06 14.59 1.08
C VAL A 41 12.55 14.81 0.95
N GLY A 42 12.11 16.05 1.07
CA GLY A 42 10.69 16.42 1.08
C GLY A 42 9.95 16.05 -0.21
N ASP A 43 10.59 16.24 -1.38
CA ASP A 43 9.99 15.91 -2.69
C ASP A 43 9.61 14.42 -2.81
N LEU A 44 10.32 13.52 -2.13
CA LEU A 44 10.03 12.08 -2.17
C LEU A 44 8.66 11.73 -1.59
N TYR A 45 8.15 12.52 -0.66
CA TYR A 45 6.85 12.29 -0.02
C TYR A 45 5.66 12.56 -0.95
N ASN A 46 5.85 13.35 -2.01
CA ASN A 46 4.82 13.53 -3.05
C ASN A 46 4.48 12.23 -3.80
N TYR A 47 5.33 11.19 -3.65
CA TYR A 47 5.17 9.90 -4.32
C TYR A 47 4.61 8.79 -3.41
N ILE A 48 4.38 9.04 -2.11
CA ILE A 48 3.79 8.03 -1.21
C ILE A 48 2.30 7.91 -1.47
N GLY A 49 1.59 9.04 -1.50
CA GLY A 49 0.28 9.17 -2.12
C GLY A 49 0.43 9.43 -3.62
N GLY A 50 -0.65 9.74 -4.31
CA GLY A 50 -0.61 10.03 -5.73
C GLY A 50 -1.84 10.80 -6.20
N ASP A 51 -1.75 11.34 -7.42
CA ASP A 51 -2.80 12.12 -8.07
C ASP A 51 -3.31 11.47 -9.37
N SER A 52 -2.69 10.38 -9.79
CA SER A 52 -2.97 9.69 -11.05
C SER A 52 -3.03 8.18 -10.91
N PRO A 53 -3.70 7.46 -11.82
CA PRO A 53 -3.78 5.99 -11.78
C PRO A 53 -2.41 5.32 -11.73
N SER A 54 -2.32 4.25 -10.97
CA SER A 54 -1.10 3.44 -10.74
C SER A 54 0.06 4.17 -10.04
N HIS A 55 -0.09 5.42 -9.65
CA HIS A 55 0.87 6.18 -8.86
C HIS A 55 0.34 6.39 -7.43
N GLY A 56 1.17 6.08 -6.45
CA GLY A 56 0.81 6.08 -5.04
C GLY A 56 0.69 4.67 -4.46
N LEU A 57 1.06 4.53 -3.17
CA LEU A 57 0.91 3.26 -2.45
C LEU A 57 -0.55 2.96 -2.15
N GLN A 58 -1.32 4.00 -1.89
CA GLN A 58 -2.76 3.95 -1.67
C GLN A 58 -3.43 5.24 -2.21
N GLY A 59 -4.76 5.23 -2.27
CA GLY A 59 -5.58 6.40 -2.61
C GLY A 59 -5.95 6.48 -4.09
N THR A 60 -5.10 6.03 -5.00
CA THR A 60 -5.36 6.01 -6.45
C THR A 60 -5.94 4.68 -6.93
N ILE A 61 -6.38 4.64 -8.19
CA ILE A 61 -6.91 3.43 -8.82
C ILE A 61 -5.85 2.69 -9.64
N ARG A 62 -6.03 1.37 -9.80
CA ARG A 62 -5.20 0.47 -10.65
C ARG A 62 -3.72 0.40 -10.25
N GLY A 63 -3.41 0.77 -9.00
CA GLY A 63 -2.06 0.76 -8.44
C GLY A 63 -1.86 -0.29 -7.36
N VAL A 64 -0.85 -0.08 -6.52
CA VAL A 64 -0.40 -1.01 -5.46
C VAL A 64 -1.57 -1.50 -4.60
N TYR A 65 -2.48 -0.61 -4.20
CA TYR A 65 -3.63 -0.98 -3.38
C TYR A 65 -4.56 -1.99 -4.08
N ASP A 66 -4.92 -1.75 -5.33
CA ASP A 66 -5.86 -2.63 -6.06
C ASP A 66 -5.24 -4.01 -6.33
N TRP A 67 -3.94 -4.06 -6.65
CA TRP A 67 -3.21 -5.32 -6.79
C TRP A 67 -3.16 -6.13 -5.49
N ASN A 68 -3.18 -5.46 -4.32
CA ASN A 68 -3.13 -6.11 -3.01
C ASN A 68 -4.50 -6.39 -2.37
N SER A 69 -5.59 -5.88 -2.94
CA SER A 69 -6.92 -6.03 -2.35
C SER A 69 -7.92 -6.71 -3.28
N VAL A 70 -8.02 -6.31 -4.58
CA VAL A 70 -8.98 -6.93 -5.53
C VAL A 70 -8.60 -8.37 -5.89
N THR A 71 -7.33 -8.74 -5.74
CA THR A 71 -6.86 -10.12 -5.94
C THR A 71 -7.22 -11.08 -4.79
N THR A 72 -7.97 -10.62 -3.79
CA THR A 72 -8.21 -11.32 -2.52
C THR A 72 -9.69 -11.61 -2.28
N ASP A 73 -9.99 -12.23 -1.14
CA ASP A 73 -11.35 -12.43 -0.63
C ASP A 73 -11.93 -11.17 0.02
N GLU A 74 -11.21 -10.03 0.01
CA GLU A 74 -11.63 -8.81 0.68
C GLU A 74 -12.65 -8.01 -0.14
N GLN A 75 -12.33 -7.70 -1.37
CA GLN A 75 -13.14 -6.82 -2.22
C GLN A 75 -13.14 -7.24 -3.69
N MET A 76 -14.11 -6.73 -4.41
CA MET A 76 -14.20 -6.93 -5.85
C MET A 76 -14.79 -5.72 -6.58
N MET A 77 -14.65 -5.72 -7.91
CA MET A 77 -15.23 -4.73 -8.80
C MET A 77 -16.16 -5.44 -9.79
N PRO A 78 -17.47 -5.56 -9.50
CA PRO A 78 -18.43 -6.16 -10.41
C PRO A 78 -18.62 -5.34 -11.69
N VAL A 79 -18.79 -6.01 -12.83
CA VAL A 79 -19.32 -5.38 -14.04
C VAL A 79 -20.80 -5.02 -13.80
N ARG A 80 -21.18 -3.79 -14.08
CA ARG A 80 -22.52 -3.22 -13.86
C ARG A 80 -23.04 -2.55 -15.12
N GLY A 81 -23.75 -3.31 -15.95
CA GLY A 81 -24.18 -2.80 -17.26
C GLY A 81 -22.99 -2.55 -18.18
N ALA A 82 -22.77 -1.29 -18.57
CA ALA A 82 -21.62 -0.88 -19.36
C ALA A 82 -20.42 -0.46 -18.51
N ASP A 83 -20.59 -0.33 -17.19
CA ASP A 83 -19.57 0.20 -16.30
C ASP A 83 -18.69 -0.91 -15.71
N TRP A 84 -17.42 -0.60 -15.47
CA TRP A 84 -16.41 -1.44 -14.77
C TRP A 84 -16.00 -2.73 -15.51
N ASP A 85 -16.34 -2.88 -16.82
CA ASP A 85 -15.73 -3.92 -17.63
C ASP A 85 -14.25 -3.65 -17.89
N ASP A 86 -13.91 -2.40 -18.22
CA ASP A 86 -12.54 -1.92 -18.44
C ASP A 86 -11.66 -2.89 -19.25
N GLY A 87 -12.23 -3.49 -20.31
CA GLY A 87 -11.57 -4.52 -21.09
C GLY A 87 -11.24 -5.78 -20.29
N GLY A 88 -12.02 -6.06 -19.25
CA GLY A 88 -11.89 -7.20 -18.37
C GLY A 88 -10.80 -7.08 -17.30
N PHE A 89 -10.24 -5.88 -17.08
CA PHE A 89 -9.14 -5.67 -16.13
C PHE A 89 -9.47 -6.16 -14.71
N TRP A 90 -10.58 -5.69 -14.13
CA TRP A 90 -10.97 -6.05 -12.76
C TRP A 90 -11.30 -7.55 -12.60
N ASN A 91 -11.91 -8.12 -13.62
CA ASN A 91 -12.21 -9.55 -13.66
C ASN A 91 -10.92 -10.39 -13.75
N ARG A 92 -9.92 -9.94 -14.55
CA ARG A 92 -8.61 -10.62 -14.58
C ARG A 92 -7.89 -10.54 -13.23
N LEU A 93 -7.94 -9.41 -12.53
CA LEU A 93 -7.38 -9.29 -11.17
C LEU A 93 -8.05 -10.27 -10.22
N TYR A 94 -9.38 -10.20 -10.13
CA TYR A 94 -10.14 -11.03 -9.20
C TYR A 94 -9.93 -12.54 -9.45
N ASN A 95 -9.76 -12.93 -10.69
CA ASN A 95 -9.59 -14.32 -11.10
C ASN A 95 -8.12 -14.79 -11.24
N HIS A 96 -7.15 -13.99 -10.82
CA HIS A 96 -5.71 -14.26 -10.95
C HIS A 96 -5.27 -14.54 -12.40
N ARG A 97 -5.87 -13.85 -13.37
CA ARG A 97 -5.62 -14.03 -14.82
C ARG A 97 -4.78 -12.91 -15.43
N TRP A 98 -4.03 -12.22 -14.61
CA TRP A 98 -3.05 -11.22 -15.08
C TRP A 98 -1.94 -11.85 -15.90
N THR A 99 -1.31 -11.04 -16.71
CA THR A 99 -0.19 -11.43 -17.58
C THR A 99 0.91 -10.37 -17.55
N SER A 100 2.09 -10.73 -18.07
CA SER A 100 3.20 -9.78 -18.23
C SER A 100 2.92 -8.62 -19.19
N SER A 101 1.82 -8.66 -19.94
CA SER A 101 1.39 -7.61 -20.88
C SER A 101 0.34 -6.65 -20.29
N ASP A 102 -0.08 -6.81 -19.03
CA ASP A 102 -1.01 -5.86 -18.39
C ASP A 102 -0.34 -4.49 -18.18
N GLY A 103 -0.90 -3.46 -18.82
CA GLY A 103 -0.34 -2.10 -18.81
C GLY A 103 -0.32 -1.46 -17.42
N GLU A 104 -1.34 -1.72 -16.62
CA GLU A 104 -1.46 -1.22 -15.24
C GLU A 104 -0.41 -1.86 -14.32
N LEU A 105 -0.05 -3.13 -14.55
CA LEU A 105 1.03 -3.79 -13.83
C LEU A 105 2.38 -3.17 -14.20
N SER A 106 2.59 -2.90 -15.50
CA SER A 106 3.78 -2.18 -15.98
C SER A 106 3.88 -0.77 -15.39
N SER A 107 2.76 -0.05 -15.33
CA SER A 107 2.70 1.29 -14.71
C SER A 107 3.04 1.25 -13.22
N THR A 108 2.53 0.25 -12.48
CA THR A 108 2.84 0.05 -11.06
C THR A 108 4.32 -0.28 -10.84
N TRP A 109 4.90 -1.14 -11.68
CA TRP A 109 6.34 -1.42 -11.66
C TRP A 109 7.17 -0.14 -11.87
N LYS A 110 6.83 0.63 -12.90
CA LYS A 110 7.53 1.89 -13.21
C LYS A 110 7.44 2.89 -12.06
N TYR A 111 6.27 3.05 -11.47
CA TYR A 111 6.08 3.92 -10.31
C TYR A 111 7.00 3.52 -9.14
N LEU A 112 7.01 2.24 -8.76
CA LEU A 112 7.83 1.78 -7.64
C LEU A 112 9.33 2.02 -7.90
N TYR A 113 9.81 1.71 -9.10
CA TYR A 113 11.21 1.93 -9.47
C TYR A 113 11.55 3.41 -9.69
N GLU A 114 10.60 4.22 -10.10
CA GLU A 114 10.79 5.67 -10.17
C GLU A 114 11.15 6.23 -8.79
N VAL A 115 10.41 5.86 -7.75
CA VAL A 115 10.69 6.36 -6.39
C VAL A 115 12.01 5.81 -5.86
N ILE A 116 12.32 4.53 -6.09
CA ILE A 116 13.62 3.94 -5.75
C ILE A 116 14.78 4.73 -6.42
N SER A 117 14.62 5.03 -7.70
CA SER A 117 15.63 5.81 -8.46
C SER A 117 15.77 7.23 -7.94
N ARG A 118 14.66 7.89 -7.57
CA ARG A 118 14.67 9.22 -6.94
C ARG A 118 15.38 9.18 -5.59
N CYS A 119 15.17 8.14 -4.77
CA CYS A 119 15.90 7.96 -3.53
C CYS A 119 17.42 7.81 -3.77
N ASN A 120 17.83 7.00 -4.76
CA ASN A 120 19.25 6.85 -5.13
C ASN A 120 19.84 8.18 -5.59
N ARG A 121 19.11 8.96 -6.40
CA ARG A 121 19.50 10.30 -6.83
C ARG A 121 19.66 11.24 -5.61
N SER A 122 18.71 11.25 -4.72
CA SER A 122 18.76 12.08 -3.50
C SER A 122 19.99 11.75 -2.66
N LEU A 123 20.28 10.48 -2.40
CA LEU A 123 21.46 10.03 -1.65
C LEU A 123 22.75 10.47 -2.31
N TYR A 124 22.86 10.32 -3.63
CA TYR A 124 24.01 10.77 -4.42
C TYR A 124 24.26 12.27 -4.26
N PHE A 125 23.21 13.10 -4.33
CA PHE A 125 23.37 14.55 -4.21
C PHE A 125 23.58 15.02 -2.78
N ILE A 126 22.96 14.41 -1.77
CA ILE A 126 23.22 14.69 -0.36
C ILE A 126 24.71 14.45 -0.05
N ASP A 127 25.27 13.33 -0.50
CA ASP A 127 26.69 13.01 -0.31
C ASP A 127 27.59 14.00 -1.05
N ARG A 128 27.31 14.29 -2.33
CA ARG A 128 28.06 15.20 -3.17
C ARG A 128 28.14 16.62 -2.62
N TYR A 129 27.03 17.13 -2.04
CA TYR A 129 26.96 18.50 -1.54
C TYR A 129 27.24 18.63 -0.04
N ARG A 130 27.43 17.53 0.67
CA ARG A 130 27.67 17.47 2.12
C ARG A 130 28.70 18.50 2.60
N TYR A 131 29.87 18.53 1.98
CA TYR A 131 30.99 19.40 2.39
C TYR A 131 30.81 20.84 1.92
N ARG A 132 30.23 21.05 0.75
CA ARG A 132 29.98 22.40 0.21
C ARG A 132 29.00 23.18 1.08
N LEU A 133 27.96 22.50 1.56
CA LEU A 133 26.91 23.11 2.39
C LEU A 133 27.20 23.01 3.89
N VAL A 134 28.35 22.42 4.25
CA VAL A 134 28.79 22.26 5.64
C VAL A 134 27.70 21.61 6.50
N LEU A 135 27.10 20.50 5.98
CA LEU A 135 26.16 19.70 6.76
C LEU A 135 26.84 19.19 8.02
N THR A 136 26.18 19.33 9.17
CA THR A 136 26.62 18.63 10.38
C THR A 136 26.49 17.12 10.18
N ASN A 137 27.23 16.32 10.96
CA ASN A 137 27.08 14.86 10.91
C ASN A 137 25.64 14.44 11.21
N GLU A 138 25.01 15.08 12.21
CA GLU A 138 23.62 14.79 12.57
C GLU A 138 22.65 15.07 11.41
N GLN A 139 22.79 16.19 10.70
CA GLN A 139 21.96 16.51 9.54
C GLN A 139 22.17 15.52 8.40
N TYR A 140 23.44 15.18 8.11
CA TYR A 140 23.76 14.22 7.07
C TYR A 140 23.17 12.83 7.38
N GLU A 141 23.35 12.34 8.60
CA GLU A 141 22.83 11.06 9.07
C GLU A 141 21.29 11.04 9.05
N ALA A 142 20.63 12.10 9.52
CA ALA A 142 19.19 12.20 9.53
C ALA A 142 18.59 12.20 8.11
N PHE A 143 19.13 13.03 7.19
CA PHE A 143 18.63 13.08 5.80
C PHE A 143 18.86 11.78 5.05
N THR A 144 20.05 11.20 5.18
CA THR A 144 20.36 9.93 4.52
C THR A 144 19.55 8.77 5.11
N ALA A 145 19.33 8.74 6.42
CA ALA A 145 18.52 7.72 7.08
C ALA A 145 17.06 7.76 6.60
N GLU A 146 16.49 8.94 6.47
CA GLU A 146 15.10 9.10 6.00
C GLU A 146 14.94 8.66 4.54
N VAL A 147 15.85 9.07 3.65
CA VAL A 147 15.82 8.67 2.25
C VAL A 147 16.08 7.16 2.07
N ARG A 148 17.03 6.58 2.84
CA ARG A 148 17.29 5.13 2.86
C ARG A 148 16.08 4.35 3.37
N GLY A 149 15.40 4.85 4.40
CA GLY A 149 14.17 4.27 4.94
C GLY A 149 13.04 4.25 3.90
N LEU A 150 12.81 5.36 3.20
CA LEU A 150 11.85 5.43 2.09
C LEU A 150 12.22 4.46 0.97
N ARG A 151 13.49 4.42 0.53
CA ARG A 151 13.96 3.46 -0.47
C ARG A 151 13.69 2.01 -0.05
N ALA A 152 13.98 1.67 1.20
CA ALA A 152 13.74 0.34 1.75
C ALA A 152 12.24 0.00 1.75
N MET A 153 11.35 0.94 2.07
CA MET A 153 9.90 0.76 2.00
C MET A 153 9.44 0.49 0.56
N PHE A 154 9.94 1.23 -0.42
CA PHE A 154 9.57 1.00 -1.81
C PHE A 154 10.13 -0.33 -2.35
N TYR A 155 11.32 -0.74 -1.93
CA TYR A 155 11.83 -2.10 -2.20
C TYR A 155 10.97 -3.18 -1.54
N PHE A 156 10.44 -2.94 -0.33
CA PHE A 156 9.51 -3.86 0.32
C PHE A 156 8.26 -4.11 -0.53
N TYR A 157 7.57 -3.06 -0.99
CA TYR A 157 6.40 -3.21 -1.86
C TYR A 157 6.75 -3.85 -3.20
N THR A 158 7.89 -3.48 -3.79
CA THR A 158 8.34 -4.07 -5.07
C THR A 158 8.63 -5.56 -4.93
N MET A 159 9.35 -5.95 -3.88
CA MET A 159 9.69 -7.35 -3.59
C MET A 159 8.45 -8.18 -3.24
N ASP A 160 7.53 -7.65 -2.42
CA ASP A 160 6.29 -8.34 -2.07
C ASP A 160 5.42 -8.61 -3.29
N MET A 161 5.36 -7.68 -4.23
CA MET A 161 4.57 -7.82 -5.46
C MET A 161 5.26 -8.69 -6.52
N PHE A 162 6.56 -8.54 -6.74
CA PHE A 162 7.23 -9.10 -7.92
C PHE A 162 8.31 -10.16 -7.60
N GLY A 163 8.55 -10.47 -6.35
CA GLY A 163 9.48 -11.54 -5.93
C GLY A 163 10.94 -11.21 -6.24
N ASN A 164 11.51 -11.83 -7.27
CA ASN A 164 12.89 -11.58 -7.70
C ASN A 164 12.97 -10.28 -8.49
N ILE A 165 13.70 -9.29 -7.99
CA ILE A 165 13.71 -7.92 -8.53
C ILE A 165 15.13 -7.34 -8.61
N PRO A 166 15.41 -6.36 -9.47
CA PRO A 166 16.69 -5.63 -9.46
C PRO A 166 16.91 -4.90 -8.14
N LEU A 167 18.10 -5.11 -7.56
CA LEU A 167 18.57 -4.37 -6.39
C LEU A 167 19.64 -3.37 -6.84
N VAL A 168 19.26 -2.10 -6.98
CA VAL A 168 20.10 -1.00 -7.45
C VAL A 168 20.15 0.09 -6.39
N THR A 169 21.32 0.34 -5.84
CA THR A 169 21.53 1.32 -4.76
C THR A 169 22.43 2.51 -5.17
N ASP A 170 23.12 2.40 -6.30
CA ASP A 170 23.94 3.48 -6.86
C ASP A 170 23.20 4.15 -8.02
N TYR A 171 23.04 5.49 -7.91
CA TYR A 171 22.42 6.34 -8.93
C TYR A 171 23.10 6.23 -10.32
N ASN A 172 24.41 5.98 -10.34
CA ASN A 172 25.18 5.92 -11.57
C ASN A 172 25.27 4.52 -12.21
N THR A 173 24.53 3.53 -11.69
CA THR A 173 24.55 2.17 -12.25
C THR A 173 24.07 2.18 -13.71
N PRO A 174 24.90 1.78 -14.69
CA PRO A 174 24.46 1.66 -16.08
C PRO A 174 23.34 0.62 -16.22
N VAL A 175 22.37 0.88 -17.09
CA VAL A 175 21.25 -0.05 -17.34
C VAL A 175 21.76 -1.44 -17.76
N SER A 176 22.85 -1.53 -18.52
CA SER A 176 23.50 -2.80 -18.92
C SER A 176 23.97 -3.66 -17.75
N ASP A 177 24.22 -3.04 -16.60
CA ASP A 177 24.77 -3.71 -15.42
C ASP A 177 23.68 -4.09 -14.41
N ILE A 178 22.46 -3.59 -14.61
CA ILE A 178 21.30 -3.92 -13.76
C ILE A 178 20.95 -5.39 -13.96
N ARG A 179 20.90 -6.13 -12.85
CA ARG A 179 20.55 -7.55 -12.78
C ARG A 179 19.48 -7.77 -11.73
N GLN A 180 18.72 -8.83 -11.94
CA GLN A 180 17.73 -9.31 -10.98
C GLN A 180 18.44 -9.99 -9.81
N SER A 181 18.03 -9.68 -8.59
CA SER A 181 18.45 -10.35 -7.35
C SER A 181 17.38 -11.31 -6.86
N PRO A 182 17.76 -12.43 -6.22
CA PRO A 182 16.82 -13.31 -5.54
C PRO A 182 16.02 -12.56 -4.47
N ARG A 183 14.76 -12.94 -4.27
CA ARG A 183 13.88 -12.34 -3.27
C ARG A 183 14.51 -12.33 -1.87
N SER A 184 15.16 -13.41 -1.47
CA SER A 184 15.82 -13.50 -0.17
C SER A 184 16.99 -12.53 0.02
N GLU A 185 17.69 -12.17 -1.05
CA GLU A 185 18.77 -11.17 -1.01
C GLU A 185 18.18 -9.77 -0.83
N VAL A 186 17.14 -9.43 -1.62
CA VAL A 186 16.43 -8.16 -1.50
C VAL A 186 15.82 -8.02 -0.10
N PHE A 187 15.20 -9.07 0.42
CA PHE A 187 14.65 -9.11 1.78
C PHE A 187 15.70 -8.77 2.85
N ARG A 188 16.86 -9.44 2.80
CA ARG A 188 17.95 -9.17 3.74
C ARG A 188 18.51 -7.75 3.60
N PHE A 189 18.63 -7.26 2.37
CA PHE A 189 19.02 -5.88 2.13
C PHE A 189 18.05 -4.89 2.79
N ILE A 190 16.74 -5.04 2.56
CA ILE A 190 15.72 -4.15 3.15
C ILE A 190 15.78 -4.18 4.67
N PHE A 191 15.87 -5.38 5.25
CA PHE A 191 15.92 -5.55 6.70
C PHE A 191 17.15 -4.85 7.31
N ASN A 192 18.33 -5.09 6.73
CA ASN A 192 19.58 -4.48 7.20
C ASN A 192 19.56 -2.95 7.03
N GLU A 193 19.09 -2.44 5.88
CA GLU A 193 18.93 -0.99 5.65
C GLU A 193 18.10 -0.33 6.76
N LEU A 194 16.94 -0.92 7.06
CA LEU A 194 16.05 -0.39 8.09
C LEU A 194 16.66 -0.44 9.50
N GLN A 195 17.38 -1.52 9.83
CA GLN A 195 18.11 -1.61 11.10
C GLN A 195 19.21 -0.55 11.21
N GLU A 196 19.98 -0.35 10.15
CA GLU A 196 21.06 0.62 10.14
C GLU A 196 20.58 2.06 10.28
N VAL A 197 19.45 2.40 9.64
CA VAL A 197 18.94 3.77 9.65
C VAL A 197 18.11 4.11 10.89
N ALA A 198 17.46 3.14 11.52
CA ALA A 198 16.55 3.35 12.64
C ALA A 198 17.12 4.22 13.78
N PRO A 199 18.39 4.08 14.21
CA PRO A 199 18.97 4.92 15.25
C PRO A 199 19.05 6.41 14.89
N TYR A 200 19.14 6.75 13.61
CA TYR A 200 19.27 8.13 13.10
C TYR A 200 17.93 8.77 12.75
N LEU A 201 16.86 7.98 12.69
CA LEU A 201 15.50 8.47 12.48
C LEU A 201 14.94 9.07 13.76
N LYS A 202 14.08 10.07 13.58
CA LYS A 202 13.37 10.69 14.70
C LYS A 202 12.32 9.75 15.27
N SER A 203 12.07 9.88 16.58
CA SER A 203 11.10 9.06 17.32
C SER A 203 9.69 9.67 17.36
N GLU A 204 9.53 10.86 16.80
CA GLU A 204 8.26 11.58 16.72
C GLU A 204 7.22 10.80 15.93
N ARG A 205 5.96 11.02 16.24
CA ARG A 205 4.83 10.43 15.54
C ARG A 205 4.67 11.06 14.17
N SER A 206 4.64 10.22 13.14
CA SER A 206 4.47 10.65 11.75
C SER A 206 3.04 11.12 11.43
N ASN A 207 2.05 10.69 12.19
CA ASN A 207 0.66 11.07 11.96
C ASN A 207 0.25 12.38 12.67
N GLU A 208 1.06 12.91 13.58
CA GLU A 208 0.75 14.15 14.30
C GLU A 208 1.25 15.38 13.54
N LEU A 209 0.46 16.45 13.58
CA LEU A 209 0.83 17.73 12.96
C LEU A 209 2.15 18.26 13.53
N GLY A 210 3.06 18.66 12.67
CA GLY A 210 4.36 19.19 13.05
C GLY A 210 5.43 18.91 11.99
N ASN A 211 6.70 19.04 12.37
CA ASN A 211 7.84 18.93 11.44
C ASN A 211 8.01 17.52 10.82
N TYR A 212 7.43 16.51 11.45
CA TYR A 212 7.54 15.11 11.00
C TYR A 212 6.21 14.53 10.51
N TYR A 213 5.20 15.36 10.33
CA TYR A 213 3.90 14.95 9.79
C TYR A 213 4.05 14.36 8.39
N GLY A 214 3.59 13.12 8.22
CA GLY A 214 3.72 12.34 6.98
C GLY A 214 5.15 11.87 6.66
N ARG A 215 6.14 12.10 7.53
CA ARG A 215 7.53 11.73 7.28
C ARG A 215 7.89 10.34 7.82
N PHE A 216 8.93 9.75 7.23
CA PHE A 216 9.44 8.43 7.62
C PHE A 216 10.24 8.53 8.93
N THR A 217 9.63 8.11 10.02
CA THR A 217 10.20 8.18 11.37
C THR A 217 10.57 6.79 11.90
N ARG A 218 11.23 6.72 13.07
CA ARG A 218 11.68 5.45 13.66
C ARG A 218 10.55 4.44 13.86
N PRO A 219 9.36 4.79 14.38
CA PRO A 219 8.25 3.85 14.49
C PRO A 219 7.81 3.26 13.14
N VAL A 220 7.94 4.01 12.04
CA VAL A 220 7.66 3.51 10.69
C VAL A 220 8.68 2.42 10.29
N ALA A 221 9.98 2.65 10.58
CA ALA A 221 11.02 1.65 10.35
C ALA A 221 10.80 0.38 11.20
N TYR A 222 10.44 0.53 12.47
CA TYR A 222 10.16 -0.61 13.36
C TYR A 222 8.94 -1.42 12.90
N PHE A 223 7.88 -0.74 12.42
CA PHE A 223 6.74 -1.43 11.83
C PHE A 223 7.15 -2.28 10.61
N LEU A 224 7.94 -1.73 9.70
CA LEU A 224 8.42 -2.47 8.53
C LEU A 224 9.35 -3.63 8.92
N LEU A 225 10.22 -3.46 9.92
CA LEU A 225 11.08 -4.54 10.44
C LEU A 225 10.25 -5.68 11.03
N ALA A 226 9.20 -5.36 11.81
CA ALA A 226 8.26 -6.37 12.30
C ALA A 226 7.53 -7.08 11.15
N LYS A 227 7.03 -6.33 10.16
CA LYS A 227 6.33 -6.86 8.98
C LYS A 227 7.22 -7.76 8.13
N LEU A 228 8.48 -7.37 7.92
CA LEU A 228 9.48 -8.18 7.20
C LEU A 228 9.78 -9.49 7.94
N ALA A 229 10.01 -9.43 9.25
CA ALA A 229 10.25 -10.62 10.06
C ALA A 229 9.02 -11.55 10.11
N LEU A 230 7.80 -11.00 10.16
CA LEU A 230 6.55 -11.77 10.11
C LEU A 230 6.41 -12.55 8.80
N ASN A 231 6.90 -12.01 7.70
CA ASN A 231 6.86 -12.63 6.37
C ASN A 231 8.18 -13.37 6.00
N ALA A 232 9.06 -13.60 6.96
CA ALA A 232 10.39 -14.16 6.70
C ALA A 232 10.35 -15.52 5.98
N GLU A 233 9.38 -16.39 6.28
CA GLU A 233 9.18 -17.67 5.57
C GLU A 233 8.88 -17.46 4.08
N VAL A 234 8.08 -16.44 3.75
CA VAL A 234 7.73 -16.08 2.37
C VAL A 234 8.92 -15.47 1.66
N TYR A 235 9.58 -14.49 2.29
CA TYR A 235 10.62 -13.70 1.61
C TYR A 235 11.98 -14.38 1.54
N SER A 236 12.23 -15.39 2.39
CA SER A 236 13.44 -16.23 2.30
C SER A 236 13.33 -17.35 1.28
N ASP A 237 12.14 -17.60 0.76
CA ASP A 237 11.87 -18.57 -0.29
C ASP A 237 12.11 -17.91 -1.67
N ASN A 238 13.00 -18.50 -2.48
CA ASN A 238 13.35 -18.02 -3.82
C ASN A 238 12.63 -18.77 -4.94
N ASP A 239 11.95 -19.88 -4.63
CA ASP A 239 11.11 -20.63 -5.55
C ASP A 239 9.77 -20.99 -4.90
N TRP A 240 8.87 -20.05 -4.90
CA TRP A 240 7.52 -20.19 -4.32
C TRP A 240 6.63 -21.20 -5.06
N THR A 241 7.15 -21.87 -6.10
CA THR A 241 6.39 -22.85 -6.90
C THR A 241 6.66 -24.30 -6.49
N ASP A 242 7.67 -24.56 -5.67
CA ASP A 242 8.05 -25.91 -5.24
C ASP A 242 7.30 -26.41 -3.99
N GLY A 243 6.51 -25.53 -3.34
CA GLY A 243 5.76 -25.82 -2.13
C GLY A 243 6.62 -25.94 -0.86
N ILE A 244 7.89 -25.55 -0.90
CA ILE A 244 8.84 -25.64 0.21
C ILE A 244 9.10 -24.23 0.75
N ARG A 245 8.74 -23.99 2.01
CA ARG A 245 9.06 -22.74 2.71
C ARG A 245 10.00 -23.03 3.89
N PRO A 246 11.01 -22.17 4.12
CA PRO A 246 11.82 -22.29 5.34
C PRO A 246 10.95 -22.03 6.59
N ASP A 247 11.27 -22.70 7.69
CA ASP A 247 10.60 -22.47 8.99
C ASP A 247 11.14 -21.16 9.60
N GLY A 248 10.26 -20.25 9.99
CA GLY A 248 10.62 -18.99 10.63
C GLY A 248 11.43 -19.12 11.92
N ARG A 249 11.31 -20.25 12.62
CA ARG A 249 12.17 -20.59 13.77
C ARG A 249 13.63 -20.84 13.41
N SER A 250 13.92 -21.13 12.14
CA SER A 250 15.27 -21.35 11.61
C SER A 250 15.86 -20.14 10.90
N ILE A 251 15.08 -19.07 10.73
CA ILE A 251 15.51 -17.80 10.12
C ILE A 251 15.90 -16.86 11.25
N TYR A 252 17.17 -16.47 11.31
CA TYR A 252 17.70 -15.63 12.39
C TYR A 252 18.09 -14.25 11.90
N PHE A 253 17.88 -13.27 12.80
CA PHE A 253 18.28 -11.88 12.66
C PHE A 253 19.17 -11.48 13.84
N SER A 254 20.17 -10.64 13.55
CA SER A 254 20.98 -10.02 14.61
C SER A 254 20.29 -8.72 15.02
N VAL A 255 19.79 -8.66 16.24
CA VAL A 255 19.10 -7.48 16.81
C VAL A 255 19.69 -7.21 18.17
N ASP A 256 20.27 -6.01 18.40
CA ASP A 256 20.91 -5.62 19.66
C ASP A 256 21.85 -6.70 20.22
N GLU A 257 22.80 -7.16 19.38
CA GLU A 257 23.77 -8.20 19.71
C GLU A 257 23.17 -9.58 20.04
N LYS A 258 21.84 -9.77 19.90
CA LYS A 258 21.15 -11.03 20.09
C LYS A 258 20.85 -11.69 18.74
N GLN A 259 20.85 -13.01 18.72
CA GLN A 259 20.32 -13.78 17.59
C GLN A 259 18.87 -14.16 17.90
N LEU A 260 17.92 -13.52 17.25
CA LEU A 260 16.48 -13.77 17.39
C LEU A 260 15.97 -14.50 16.16
N ASN A 261 15.11 -15.50 16.34
CA ASN A 261 14.41 -16.10 15.20
C ASN A 261 13.36 -15.09 14.64
N ALA A 262 12.75 -15.43 13.50
CA ALA A 262 11.82 -14.52 12.84
C ALA A 262 10.70 -14.05 13.79
N TRP A 263 10.11 -14.96 14.55
CA TRP A 263 8.98 -14.66 15.44
C TRP A 263 9.40 -13.83 16.66
N GLU A 264 10.54 -14.12 17.24
CA GLU A 264 11.14 -13.31 18.32
C GLU A 264 11.48 -11.90 17.86
N THR A 265 11.92 -11.78 16.61
CA THR A 265 12.22 -10.49 15.97
C THR A 265 10.95 -9.64 15.79
N VAL A 266 9.82 -10.26 15.39
CA VAL A 266 8.52 -9.57 15.35
C VAL A 266 8.16 -9.02 16.72
N VAL A 267 8.20 -9.89 17.75
CA VAL A 267 7.85 -9.51 19.13
C VAL A 267 8.73 -8.35 19.62
N TYR A 268 10.04 -8.41 19.31
CA TYR A 268 10.98 -7.35 19.67
C TYR A 268 10.56 -5.99 19.09
N TYR A 269 10.36 -5.89 17.78
CA TYR A 269 10.01 -4.60 17.16
C TYR A 269 8.58 -4.14 17.50
N CYS A 270 7.65 -5.03 17.73
CA CYS A 270 6.34 -4.69 18.26
C CYS A 270 6.44 -4.05 19.67
N GLN A 271 7.34 -4.56 20.52
CA GLN A 271 7.62 -3.97 21.83
C GLN A 271 8.25 -2.59 21.72
N GLU A 272 9.21 -2.39 20.81
CA GLU A 272 9.81 -1.08 20.55
C GLU A 272 8.76 -0.02 20.16
N ILE A 273 7.76 -0.41 19.33
CA ILE A 273 6.66 0.49 18.96
C ILE A 273 5.79 0.80 20.19
N TYR A 274 5.49 -0.20 21.02
CA TYR A 274 4.77 0.01 22.28
C TYR A 274 5.51 0.99 23.19
N ASP A 275 6.83 0.86 23.33
CA ASP A 275 7.68 1.69 24.19
C ASP A 275 7.75 3.15 23.69
N LEU A 276 7.57 3.38 22.37
CA LEU A 276 7.39 4.71 21.79
C LEU A 276 5.99 5.32 22.06
N GLY A 277 5.14 4.62 22.82
CA GLY A 277 3.88 5.15 23.32
C GLY A 277 2.67 4.94 22.41
N TYR A 278 2.77 4.14 21.36
CA TYR A 278 1.62 3.77 20.54
C TYR A 278 0.65 2.87 21.31
N ARG A 279 -0.65 3.12 21.13
CA ARG A 279 -1.74 2.39 21.80
C ARG A 279 -2.95 2.34 20.87
N LEU A 280 -3.85 1.38 21.13
CA LEU A 280 -5.16 1.38 20.46
C LEU A 280 -5.95 2.64 20.87
N GLU A 281 -6.67 3.20 19.90
CA GLU A 281 -7.70 4.19 20.19
C GLU A 281 -8.87 3.52 20.92
N GLU A 282 -9.50 4.24 21.82
CA GLU A 282 -10.69 3.75 22.54
C GLU A 282 -11.85 3.50 21.58
N TYR A 283 -12.05 4.40 20.62
CA TYR A 283 -13.05 4.24 19.56
C TYR A 283 -12.35 3.94 18.22
N TYR A 284 -12.70 2.80 17.61
CA TYR A 284 -12.13 2.33 16.35
C TYR A 284 -12.15 3.38 15.23
N GLY A 285 -13.28 4.10 15.11
CA GLY A 285 -13.48 5.10 14.05
C GLY A 285 -12.56 6.32 14.14
N THR A 286 -11.95 6.60 15.31
CA THR A 286 -11.03 7.74 15.47
C THR A 286 -9.86 7.66 14.47
N ASN A 287 -9.43 6.44 14.13
CA ASN A 287 -8.34 6.22 13.19
C ASN A 287 -8.65 6.68 11.76
N PHE A 288 -9.93 6.83 11.42
CA PHE A 288 -10.44 7.09 10.08
C PHE A 288 -11.35 8.32 10.03
N ALA A 289 -11.39 9.08 11.11
CA ALA A 289 -12.18 10.32 11.22
C ALA A 289 -11.61 11.41 10.28
N ILE A 290 -12.41 12.44 10.03
CA ILE A 290 -11.91 13.70 9.51
C ILE A 290 -10.93 14.26 10.54
N HIS A 291 -9.74 14.69 10.10
CA HIS A 291 -8.66 15.12 11.01
C HIS A 291 -8.20 14.01 11.96
N ASN A 292 -7.92 12.82 11.40
CA ASN A 292 -7.42 11.65 12.14
C ASN A 292 -5.92 11.73 12.53
N GLU A 293 -5.27 12.85 12.30
CA GLU A 293 -3.92 13.16 12.79
C GLU A 293 -3.80 13.13 14.32
N VAL A 294 -4.92 13.20 15.03
CA VAL A 294 -4.98 13.08 16.50
C VAL A 294 -4.87 11.64 17.00
N SER A 295 -4.98 10.64 16.13
CA SER A 295 -4.96 9.22 16.52
C SER A 295 -3.64 8.83 17.19
N LYS A 296 -3.74 8.13 18.32
CA LYS A 296 -2.59 7.53 19.04
C LYS A 296 -2.20 6.16 18.48
N GLU A 297 -3.00 5.65 17.55
CA GLU A 297 -2.84 4.34 16.95
C GLU A 297 -2.14 4.41 15.59
N ASN A 298 -2.39 5.46 14.79
CA ASN A 298 -1.81 5.63 13.46
C ASN A 298 -0.30 5.82 13.56
N ILE A 299 0.47 5.04 12.78
CA ILE A 299 1.94 5.05 12.77
C ILE A 299 2.46 5.77 11.54
N PHE A 300 1.85 5.51 10.38
CA PHE A 300 2.23 6.14 9.12
C PHE A 300 0.99 6.39 8.27
N VAL A 301 0.90 7.60 7.73
CA VAL A 301 -0.25 8.06 6.94
C VAL A 301 0.22 8.74 5.67
N ILE A 302 -0.67 8.80 4.67
CA ILE A 302 -0.56 9.77 3.57
C ILE A 302 -1.33 11.00 4.02
N PRO A 303 -0.65 12.14 4.24
CA PRO A 303 -1.31 13.38 4.62
C PRO A 303 -2.32 13.82 3.57
N MET A 304 -3.50 14.22 4.04
CA MET A 304 -4.59 14.70 3.21
C MET A 304 -5.04 16.08 3.68
N ASP A 305 -5.26 16.97 2.73
CA ASP A 305 -5.86 18.28 2.95
C ASP A 305 -6.57 18.72 1.67
N ASN A 306 -7.84 18.99 1.75
CA ASN A 306 -8.67 19.30 0.57
C ASN A 306 -8.31 20.61 -0.16
N ASN A 307 -7.36 21.40 0.38
CA ASN A 307 -6.89 22.65 -0.20
C ASN A 307 -5.39 22.67 -0.53
N LEU A 308 -4.57 21.88 0.20
CA LEU A 308 -3.11 21.98 0.13
C LEU A 308 -2.46 20.82 -0.61
N TYR A 309 -3.07 19.63 -0.58
CA TYR A 309 -2.50 18.42 -1.14
C TYR A 309 -3.28 17.92 -2.36
N SER A 310 -2.58 17.33 -3.31
CA SER A 310 -3.15 16.72 -4.51
C SER A 310 -3.32 15.20 -4.40
N ASN A 311 -3.00 14.60 -3.24
CA ASN A 311 -3.20 13.17 -3.02
C ASN A 311 -4.68 12.81 -3.17
N ARG A 312 -4.98 11.74 -3.91
CA ARG A 312 -6.34 11.29 -4.19
C ARG A 312 -6.81 10.27 -3.17
N PHE A 313 -8.10 10.33 -2.87
CA PHE A 313 -8.80 9.35 -2.07
C PHE A 313 -9.97 8.76 -2.86
N ASN A 314 -9.66 7.90 -3.82
CA ASN A 314 -10.66 7.41 -4.77
C ASN A 314 -11.56 6.29 -4.22
N TYR A 315 -11.33 5.76 -3.03
CA TYR A 315 -12.01 4.55 -2.55
C TYR A 315 -13.50 4.76 -2.31
N ILE A 316 -13.89 5.78 -1.55
CA ILE A 316 -15.31 6.10 -1.31
C ILE A 316 -15.96 6.56 -2.61
N PHE A 317 -15.33 7.48 -3.33
CA PHE A 317 -15.76 7.96 -4.64
C PHE A 317 -16.07 6.81 -5.61
N ARG A 318 -15.16 5.84 -5.72
CA ARG A 318 -15.31 4.66 -6.58
C ARG A 318 -16.38 3.69 -6.09
N SER A 319 -16.63 3.62 -4.79
CA SER A 319 -17.48 2.61 -4.16
C SER A 319 -18.97 2.98 -4.18
N LEU A 320 -19.33 4.26 -3.93
CA LEU A 320 -20.71 4.65 -3.72
C LEU A 320 -21.55 4.69 -5.01
N HIS A 321 -22.83 4.34 -4.89
CA HIS A 321 -23.81 4.53 -5.95
C HIS A 321 -24.00 6.03 -6.26
N ALA A 322 -24.22 6.40 -7.53
CA ALA A 322 -24.36 7.79 -7.95
C ALA A 322 -25.40 8.60 -7.15
N ALA A 323 -26.54 8.00 -6.79
CA ALA A 323 -27.54 8.66 -5.96
C ALA A 323 -27.07 8.88 -4.51
N HIS A 324 -26.25 7.97 -3.97
CA HIS A 324 -25.63 8.15 -2.65
C HIS A 324 -24.62 9.30 -2.69
N GLY A 325 -23.72 9.29 -3.67
CA GLY A 325 -22.78 10.39 -3.89
C GLY A 325 -23.48 11.72 -4.09
N GLY A 326 -24.51 11.78 -4.95
CA GLY A 326 -25.30 12.99 -5.17
C GLY A 326 -25.96 13.54 -3.91
N ALA A 327 -26.39 12.69 -2.98
CA ALA A 327 -26.94 13.11 -1.70
C ALA A 327 -25.88 13.69 -0.74
N ILE A 328 -24.61 13.31 -0.92
CA ILE A 328 -23.46 13.88 -0.21
C ILE A 328 -22.97 15.17 -0.90
N GLY A 329 -23.18 15.29 -2.21
CA GLY A 329 -22.68 16.37 -3.06
C GLY A 329 -21.53 15.95 -3.98
N TRP A 330 -21.33 14.64 -4.17
CA TRP A 330 -20.25 14.07 -4.99
C TRP A 330 -20.79 13.35 -6.24
N GLY A 331 -19.98 13.33 -7.31
CA GLY A 331 -20.19 12.44 -8.45
C GLY A 331 -19.46 11.14 -8.21
N THR A 332 -20.16 10.03 -7.90
CA THR A 332 -19.56 8.74 -7.55
C THR A 332 -19.82 7.67 -8.61
N GLU A 333 -18.97 6.64 -8.66
CA GLU A 333 -18.84 5.74 -9.82
C GLU A 333 -19.45 4.34 -9.64
N ASN A 334 -19.96 4.00 -8.45
CA ASN A 334 -20.69 2.74 -8.20
C ASN A 334 -19.90 1.45 -8.51
N GLY A 335 -18.63 1.40 -8.20
CA GLY A 335 -17.76 0.25 -8.53
C GLY A 335 -17.59 -0.73 -7.38
N THR A 336 -16.53 -0.52 -6.59
CA THR A 336 -16.04 -1.45 -5.56
C THR A 336 -17.08 -1.83 -4.52
N CYS A 337 -17.10 -3.11 -4.17
CA CYS A 337 -17.85 -3.63 -3.02
C CYS A 337 -17.07 -4.76 -2.32
N ALA A 338 -17.47 -5.07 -1.09
CA ALA A 338 -16.95 -6.24 -0.38
C ALA A 338 -17.43 -7.54 -1.03
N THR A 339 -16.65 -8.60 -0.88
CA THR A 339 -17.03 -9.97 -1.31
C THR A 339 -18.02 -10.60 -0.35
N VAL A 340 -18.65 -11.71 -0.75
CA VAL A 340 -19.51 -12.52 0.13
C VAL A 340 -18.70 -13.16 1.27
N SER A 341 -17.48 -13.63 1.00
CA SER A 341 -16.56 -14.14 2.04
C SER A 341 -16.32 -13.11 3.14
N THR A 342 -16.07 -11.87 2.77
CA THR A 342 -15.91 -10.78 3.73
C THR A 342 -17.20 -10.57 4.53
N MET A 343 -18.35 -10.53 3.89
CA MET A 343 -19.63 -10.36 4.58
C MET A 343 -19.88 -11.49 5.59
N ASN A 344 -19.62 -12.74 5.19
CA ASN A 344 -19.73 -13.89 6.07
C ASN A 344 -18.80 -13.79 7.29
N ALA A 345 -17.57 -13.30 7.11
CA ALA A 345 -16.62 -13.10 8.22
C ALA A 345 -17.14 -12.10 9.26
N TYR A 346 -17.90 -11.08 8.82
CA TYR A 346 -18.57 -10.11 9.71
C TYR A 346 -19.90 -10.61 10.29
N GLY A 347 -20.37 -11.83 9.95
CA GLY A 347 -21.62 -12.39 10.44
C GLY A 347 -22.85 -12.03 9.59
N ILE A 348 -22.67 -11.45 8.41
CA ILE A 348 -23.73 -11.25 7.42
C ILE A 348 -23.77 -12.48 6.53
N THR A 349 -24.78 -13.33 6.74
CA THR A 349 -24.95 -14.62 6.06
C THR A 349 -26.35 -14.74 5.45
N GLU A 350 -26.60 -15.77 4.64
CA GLU A 350 -27.94 -16.02 4.10
C GLU A 350 -28.99 -16.21 5.21
N ASP A 351 -28.61 -16.79 6.35
CA ASP A 351 -29.48 -16.96 7.52
C ASP A 351 -29.65 -15.65 8.32
N ASN A 352 -28.70 -14.72 8.22
CA ASN A 352 -28.73 -13.42 8.91
C ASN A 352 -28.44 -12.24 7.94
N PRO A 353 -29.18 -12.11 6.81
CA PRO A 353 -28.81 -11.19 5.71
C PRO A 353 -29.03 -9.71 6.05
N SER A 354 -29.85 -9.39 7.03
CA SER A 354 -30.30 -8.02 7.34
C SER A 354 -30.18 -7.65 8.81
N LYS A 355 -29.14 -8.12 9.50
CA LYS A 355 -28.83 -7.68 10.88
C LYS A 355 -29.94 -8.03 11.90
N ARG A 356 -30.66 -9.13 11.70
CA ARG A 356 -31.75 -9.54 12.59
C ARG A 356 -31.26 -9.95 13.98
N ASP A 357 -30.03 -10.48 14.04
CA ASP A 357 -29.34 -10.75 15.30
C ASP A 357 -28.04 -9.93 15.39
N PRO A 358 -28.09 -8.70 15.93
CA PRO A 358 -26.92 -7.86 16.10
C PRO A 358 -25.82 -8.48 16.97
N GLY A 359 -26.16 -9.47 17.81
CA GLY A 359 -25.19 -10.15 18.66
C GLY A 359 -24.29 -11.14 17.94
N GLU A 360 -24.57 -11.44 16.67
CA GLU A 360 -23.77 -12.31 15.80
C GLU A 360 -22.95 -11.53 14.75
N ILE A 361 -23.19 -10.21 14.63
CA ILE A 361 -22.51 -9.34 13.69
C ILE A 361 -21.35 -8.64 14.38
N ASP A 362 -20.14 -8.72 13.82
CA ASP A 362 -19.00 -7.95 14.31
C ASP A 362 -19.29 -6.44 14.23
N SER A 363 -19.08 -5.74 15.31
CA SER A 363 -19.46 -4.33 15.45
C SER A 363 -18.75 -3.38 14.46
N ARG A 364 -17.56 -3.76 13.98
CA ARG A 364 -16.82 -3.03 12.95
C ARG A 364 -17.56 -2.99 11.61
N TYR A 365 -18.47 -3.92 11.36
CA TYR A 365 -19.32 -3.91 10.17
C TYR A 365 -20.05 -2.57 9.99
N TYR A 366 -20.60 -2.02 11.06
CA TYR A 366 -21.38 -0.78 11.03
C TYR A 366 -20.51 0.48 10.76
N ILE A 367 -19.20 0.36 10.89
CA ILE A 367 -18.24 1.43 10.60
C ILE A 367 -17.64 1.21 9.19
N ASN A 368 -17.32 -0.04 8.85
CA ASN A 368 -16.59 -0.35 7.63
C ASN A 368 -17.47 -0.35 6.37
N PHE A 369 -18.81 -0.47 6.52
CA PHE A 369 -19.68 -0.67 5.35
C PHE A 369 -20.95 0.19 5.37
N HIS A 370 -21.24 0.78 4.21
CA HIS A 370 -22.59 1.17 3.86
C HIS A 370 -23.32 -0.05 3.30
N SER A 371 -24.40 -0.46 3.98
CA SER A 371 -25.27 -1.56 3.58
C SER A 371 -26.70 -1.30 4.01
N ASP A 372 -27.66 -2.03 3.43
CA ASP A 372 -29.11 -1.79 3.62
C ASP A 372 -29.55 -0.37 3.19
N THR A 373 -30.55 0.18 3.86
CA THR A 373 -31.11 1.50 3.55
C THR A 373 -30.07 2.59 3.70
N VAL A 374 -29.80 3.30 2.62
CA VAL A 374 -28.85 4.41 2.61
C VAL A 374 -29.44 5.65 3.25
N LEU A 375 -28.73 6.18 4.24
CA LEU A 375 -29.07 7.42 4.94
C LEU A 375 -27.94 8.44 4.76
N VAL A 376 -28.27 9.68 4.39
CA VAL A 376 -27.35 10.82 4.42
C VAL A 376 -27.95 11.89 5.34
N LYS A 377 -27.21 12.27 6.37
CA LYS A 377 -27.71 13.21 7.42
C LYS A 377 -29.08 12.82 7.97
N GLY A 378 -29.31 11.51 8.16
CA GLY A 378 -30.54 10.94 8.70
C GLY A 378 -31.73 10.88 7.71
N GLN A 379 -31.56 11.31 6.46
CA GLN A 379 -32.57 11.25 5.41
C GLN A 379 -32.34 10.06 4.48
N LYS A 380 -33.42 9.34 4.12
CA LYS A 380 -33.35 8.26 3.12
C LYS A 380 -32.98 8.82 1.74
N VAL A 381 -32.02 8.17 1.10
CA VAL A 381 -31.63 8.51 -0.28
C VAL A 381 -32.54 7.78 -1.26
N ASN A 382 -33.01 8.49 -2.29
CA ASN A 382 -33.76 7.92 -3.41
C ASN A 382 -32.81 7.43 -4.49
N ASP A 383 -33.08 6.27 -5.09
CA ASP A 383 -32.24 5.62 -6.11
C ASP A 383 -32.26 6.31 -7.50
N GLY A 384 -33.05 7.38 -7.66
CA GLY A 384 -33.29 8.06 -8.92
C GLY A 384 -34.44 7.45 -9.76
N TYR A 385 -35.04 6.35 -9.31
CA TYR A 385 -36.17 5.64 -9.97
C TYR A 385 -37.45 5.65 -9.15
N GLY A 386 -37.47 6.38 -8.03
CA GLY A 386 -38.63 6.50 -7.17
C GLY A 386 -38.60 5.55 -5.95
N ASN A 387 -37.56 4.73 -5.76
CA ASN A 387 -37.41 3.85 -4.61
C ASN A 387 -36.35 4.38 -3.65
N VAL A 388 -36.40 3.90 -2.41
CA VAL A 388 -35.32 4.11 -1.45
C VAL A 388 -34.11 3.28 -1.87
N LEU A 389 -32.94 3.90 -1.91
CA LEU A 389 -31.68 3.20 -2.20
C LEU A 389 -31.35 2.24 -1.06
N VAL A 390 -31.16 0.96 -1.41
CA VAL A 390 -30.80 -0.10 -0.47
C VAL A 390 -29.60 -0.85 -1.06
N TYR A 391 -28.51 -0.98 -0.33
CA TYR A 391 -27.43 -1.88 -0.70
C TYR A 391 -27.68 -3.29 -0.21
N HIS A 392 -27.45 -4.28 -1.08
CA HIS A 392 -27.67 -5.70 -0.81
C HIS A 392 -26.33 -6.41 -0.60
N PRO A 393 -25.85 -6.62 0.62
CA PRO A 393 -24.46 -7.01 0.91
C PRO A 393 -24.07 -8.38 0.37
N LEU A 394 -25.02 -9.33 0.25
CA LEU A 394 -24.76 -10.69 -0.23
C LEU A 394 -25.04 -10.87 -1.75
N GLU A 395 -25.69 -9.90 -2.38
CA GLU A 395 -26.05 -9.94 -3.80
C GLU A 395 -24.86 -9.43 -4.64
N VAL A 396 -23.84 -10.26 -4.78
CA VAL A 396 -22.58 -9.94 -5.45
C VAL A 396 -22.21 -11.05 -6.42
N ALA A 397 -21.76 -10.67 -7.61
CA ALA A 397 -21.21 -11.56 -8.63
C ALA A 397 -20.19 -10.79 -9.48
N GLU A 398 -19.31 -11.49 -10.21
CA GLU A 398 -18.35 -10.86 -11.12
C GLU A 398 -19.03 -9.98 -12.18
N ASN A 399 -20.22 -10.34 -12.61
CA ASN A 399 -21.03 -9.58 -13.56
C ASN A 399 -22.48 -9.51 -13.05
N LEU A 400 -22.92 -8.31 -12.70
CA LEU A 400 -24.28 -8.03 -12.24
C LEU A 400 -25.18 -7.48 -13.36
N THR A 401 -24.68 -7.35 -14.59
CA THR A 401 -25.41 -6.79 -15.73
C THR A 401 -26.73 -7.54 -15.96
N GLY A 402 -27.85 -6.80 -15.98
CA GLY A 402 -29.20 -7.34 -16.16
C GLY A 402 -29.79 -8.03 -14.92
N SER A 403 -29.07 -8.12 -13.80
CA SER A 403 -29.61 -8.62 -12.54
C SER A 403 -30.47 -7.54 -11.85
N PRO A 404 -31.39 -7.91 -10.93
CA PRO A 404 -32.10 -6.96 -10.09
C PRO A 404 -31.17 -6.11 -9.20
N PHE A 405 -29.94 -6.57 -9.00
CA PHE A 405 -28.95 -5.96 -8.11
C PHE A 405 -27.81 -5.25 -8.86
N GLU A 406 -27.95 -5.08 -10.18
CA GLU A 406 -26.93 -4.45 -11.03
C GLU A 406 -26.38 -3.15 -10.43
N ARG A 407 -27.26 -2.32 -9.88
CA ARG A 407 -26.88 -0.99 -9.38
C ARG A 407 -26.52 -0.96 -7.89
N ASN A 408 -27.09 -1.84 -7.09
CA ASN A 408 -27.03 -1.76 -5.64
C ASN A 408 -26.58 -3.05 -4.94
N GLY A 409 -26.12 -4.06 -5.69
CA GLY A 409 -25.52 -5.25 -5.12
C GLY A 409 -24.16 -4.97 -4.47
N GLY A 410 -23.90 -5.60 -3.31
CA GLY A 410 -22.68 -5.50 -2.53
C GLY A 410 -22.65 -4.37 -1.49
N ALA A 411 -22.00 -4.61 -0.35
CA ALA A 411 -21.72 -3.60 0.67
C ALA A 411 -20.62 -2.64 0.20
N ARG A 412 -20.77 -1.35 0.52
CA ARG A 412 -19.88 -0.28 0.05
C ARG A 412 -18.95 0.19 1.14
N MET A 413 -17.81 0.77 0.75
CA MET A 413 -16.83 1.28 1.68
C MET A 413 -17.39 2.46 2.50
N ALA A 414 -17.26 2.36 3.83
CA ALA A 414 -17.67 3.40 4.79
C ALA A 414 -16.63 3.64 5.87
N LYS A 415 -15.49 2.95 5.85
CA LYS A 415 -14.49 2.95 6.93
C LYS A 415 -14.02 4.34 7.33
N TYR A 416 -13.81 5.21 6.34
CA TYR A 416 -13.46 6.61 6.59
C TYR A 416 -14.72 7.46 6.76
N GLU A 417 -14.70 8.35 7.74
CA GLU A 417 -15.78 9.30 7.96
C GLU A 417 -15.99 10.15 6.70
N THR A 418 -17.26 10.37 6.34
CA THR A 418 -17.59 11.15 5.15
C THR A 418 -17.29 12.64 5.38
N ASP A 419 -16.32 13.18 4.66
CA ASP A 419 -15.99 14.61 4.68
C ASP A 419 -16.91 15.40 3.74
N PHE A 420 -17.96 16.00 4.29
CA PHE A 420 -18.88 16.84 3.52
C PHE A 420 -18.24 18.14 2.97
N THR A 421 -17.00 18.45 3.35
CA THR A 421 -16.23 19.59 2.84
C THR A 421 -15.26 19.19 1.73
N ALA A 422 -15.16 17.89 1.45
CA ALA A 422 -14.31 17.37 0.40
C ALA A 422 -14.59 18.01 -0.97
N SER A 423 -13.54 18.23 -1.73
CA SER A 423 -13.60 18.76 -3.09
C SER A 423 -13.39 17.68 -4.15
N GLU A 424 -13.55 18.02 -5.42
CA GLU A 424 -13.35 17.15 -6.57
C GLU A 424 -14.06 15.78 -6.41
N ASP A 425 -15.38 15.84 -6.19
CA ASP A 425 -16.23 14.66 -6.02
C ASP A 425 -15.82 13.73 -4.86
N GLY A 426 -15.25 14.29 -3.80
CA GLY A 426 -14.82 13.56 -2.62
C GLY A 426 -13.46 12.88 -2.77
N THR A 427 -12.70 13.16 -3.82
CA THR A 427 -11.34 12.61 -3.98
C THR A 427 -10.27 13.44 -3.27
N LEU A 428 -10.59 14.68 -2.89
CA LEU A 428 -9.74 15.53 -2.03
C LEU A 428 -10.48 15.81 -0.73
N GLN A 429 -10.09 15.14 0.33
CA GLN A 429 -10.73 15.23 1.65
C GLN A 429 -9.67 15.41 2.75
N ASN A 430 -10.11 15.57 4.01
CA ASN A 430 -9.24 15.88 5.14
C ASN A 430 -8.95 14.66 6.05
N ASN A 431 -9.30 13.45 5.61
CA ASN A 431 -8.96 12.23 6.33
C ASN A 431 -7.62 11.72 5.79
N ASP A 432 -6.58 11.67 6.61
CA ASP A 432 -5.33 11.02 6.23
C ASP A 432 -5.55 9.55 5.88
N ILE A 433 -4.92 9.07 4.81
CA ILE A 433 -4.98 7.66 4.45
C ILE A 433 -4.03 6.88 5.34
N VAL A 434 -4.55 5.95 6.10
CA VAL A 434 -3.78 5.13 7.06
C VAL A 434 -3.05 4.03 6.32
N LEU A 435 -1.72 4.03 6.41
CA LEU A 435 -0.85 2.98 5.86
C LEU A 435 -0.48 1.94 6.92
N PHE A 436 -0.06 2.39 8.11
CA PHE A 436 0.37 1.55 9.23
C PHE A 436 -0.27 2.03 10.53
N ARG A 437 -0.75 1.09 11.35
CA ARG A 437 -1.35 1.41 12.65
C ARG A 437 -1.12 0.32 13.71
N TYR A 438 -1.28 0.68 14.97
CA TYR A 438 -0.90 -0.14 16.10
C TYR A 438 -1.73 -1.42 16.27
N ALA A 439 -2.97 -1.48 15.79
CA ALA A 439 -3.73 -2.72 15.79
C ALA A 439 -3.07 -3.82 14.94
N ASP A 440 -2.47 -3.45 13.79
CA ASP A 440 -1.67 -4.41 13.01
C ASP A 440 -0.44 -4.88 13.80
N VAL A 441 0.21 -4.00 14.58
CA VAL A 441 1.34 -4.37 15.46
C VAL A 441 0.91 -5.43 16.46
N LEU A 442 -0.24 -5.27 17.12
CA LEU A 442 -0.76 -6.27 18.07
C LEU A 442 -1.07 -7.60 17.38
N LEU A 443 -1.72 -7.57 16.21
CA LEU A 443 -2.03 -8.79 15.46
C LEU A 443 -0.78 -9.48 14.89
N MET A 444 0.26 -8.71 14.49
CA MET A 444 1.57 -9.28 14.14
C MET A 444 2.23 -9.97 15.34
N GLN A 445 2.19 -9.34 16.51
CA GLN A 445 2.74 -9.89 17.74
C GLN A 445 2.00 -11.16 18.16
N ALA A 446 0.66 -11.16 18.11
CA ALA A 446 -0.16 -12.33 18.39
C ALA A 446 0.20 -13.51 17.47
N GLU A 447 0.24 -13.26 16.16
CA GLU A 447 0.59 -14.27 15.15
C GLU A 447 1.99 -14.85 15.39
N ALA A 448 2.98 -13.98 15.61
CA ALA A 448 4.36 -14.41 15.86
C ALA A 448 4.49 -15.28 17.12
N LYS A 449 3.82 -14.91 18.21
CA LYS A 449 3.78 -15.72 19.44
C LYS A 449 3.17 -17.10 19.18
N VAL A 450 2.05 -17.19 18.46
CA VAL A 450 1.40 -18.47 18.13
C VAL A 450 2.29 -19.32 17.22
N ARG A 451 2.91 -18.73 16.17
CA ARG A 451 3.84 -19.44 15.28
C ARG A 451 5.08 -19.94 16.02
N ASN A 452 5.51 -19.25 17.06
CA ASN A 452 6.64 -19.66 17.90
C ASN A 452 6.25 -20.67 19.00
N GLY A 453 5.00 -21.12 19.04
CA GLY A 453 4.47 -22.11 19.99
C GLY A 453 4.01 -21.52 21.33
N GLY A 454 3.90 -20.19 21.42
CA GLY A 454 3.36 -19.47 22.57
C GLY A 454 1.87 -19.11 22.40
N SER A 455 1.41 -18.16 23.20
CA SER A 455 0.04 -17.64 23.14
C SER A 455 0.02 -16.19 22.67
N GLY A 456 -0.82 -15.89 21.67
CA GLY A 456 -1.15 -14.54 21.20
C GLY A 456 -2.50 -14.03 21.72
N GLN A 457 -3.04 -14.66 22.76
CA GLN A 457 -4.40 -14.39 23.22
C GLN A 457 -4.55 -12.98 23.76
N GLU A 458 -3.58 -12.49 24.49
CA GLU A 458 -3.63 -11.16 25.11
C GLU A 458 -3.77 -10.06 24.06
N GLU A 459 -2.96 -10.09 23.02
CA GLU A 459 -2.97 -9.11 21.94
C GLU A 459 -4.28 -9.17 21.15
N MET A 460 -4.77 -10.37 20.86
CA MET A 460 -6.04 -10.56 20.17
C MET A 460 -7.21 -10.06 21.00
N ASP A 461 -7.19 -10.31 22.32
CA ASP A 461 -8.21 -9.83 23.26
C ASP A 461 -8.20 -8.30 23.35
N PHE A 462 -7.05 -7.62 23.28
CA PHE A 462 -7.00 -6.15 23.24
C PHE A 462 -7.71 -5.61 22.00
N VAL A 463 -7.44 -6.17 20.81
CA VAL A 463 -8.09 -5.73 19.57
C VAL A 463 -9.59 -5.97 19.62
N ARG A 464 -10.04 -7.14 20.08
CA ARG A 464 -11.46 -7.50 20.13
C ARG A 464 -12.24 -6.74 21.22
N SER A 465 -11.65 -6.58 22.41
CA SER A 465 -12.30 -5.87 23.52
C SER A 465 -12.54 -4.39 23.21
N ARG A 466 -11.64 -3.74 22.44
CA ARG A 466 -11.81 -2.35 21.99
C ARG A 466 -13.12 -2.14 21.23
N VAL A 467 -13.56 -3.14 20.46
CA VAL A 467 -14.80 -3.12 19.68
C VAL A 467 -15.93 -3.92 20.33
N HIS A 468 -15.78 -4.28 21.62
CA HIS A 468 -16.74 -5.00 22.43
C HIS A 468 -17.12 -6.39 21.90
N GLU A 469 -16.23 -7.02 21.14
CA GLU A 469 -16.45 -8.36 20.61
C GLU A 469 -16.11 -9.44 21.62
N LYS A 470 -16.79 -10.60 21.48
CA LYS A 470 -16.56 -11.79 22.32
C LYS A 470 -15.12 -12.27 22.16
N ILE A 471 -14.56 -12.83 23.26
CA ILE A 471 -13.28 -13.53 23.21
C ILE A 471 -13.35 -14.63 22.15
N ARG A 472 -12.28 -14.72 21.36
CA ARG A 472 -12.05 -15.76 20.36
C ARG A 472 -10.65 -16.32 20.59
N GLU A 473 -10.50 -17.65 20.56
CA GLU A 473 -9.19 -18.28 20.73
C GLU A 473 -8.19 -17.80 19.65
N ALA A 474 -6.99 -17.44 20.07
CA ALA A 474 -5.93 -16.94 19.18
C ALA A 474 -5.24 -18.11 18.44
N THR A 475 -5.98 -18.82 17.60
CA THR A 475 -5.44 -19.76 16.61
C THR A 475 -5.01 -19.02 15.35
N LEU A 476 -4.18 -19.61 14.49
CA LEU A 476 -3.79 -18.98 13.23
C LEU A 476 -4.99 -18.67 12.33
N ASP A 477 -5.96 -19.58 12.22
CA ASP A 477 -7.17 -19.34 11.40
C ASP A 477 -8.02 -18.19 11.97
N ASN A 478 -8.16 -18.12 13.28
CA ASN A 478 -8.88 -17.03 13.93
C ASN A 478 -8.13 -15.69 13.81
N LEU A 479 -6.81 -15.71 13.86
CA LEU A 479 -5.97 -14.51 13.63
C LEU A 479 -6.08 -14.03 12.19
N LEU A 480 -6.09 -14.92 11.19
CA LEU A 480 -6.31 -14.54 9.79
C LEU A 480 -7.68 -13.89 9.58
N THR A 481 -8.71 -14.41 10.26
CA THR A 481 -10.05 -13.81 10.26
C THR A 481 -10.05 -12.46 10.96
N GLU A 482 -9.42 -12.36 12.14
CA GLU A 482 -9.35 -11.10 12.90
C GLU A 482 -8.62 -10.00 12.13
N ARG A 483 -7.55 -10.37 11.41
CA ARG A 483 -6.85 -9.45 10.51
C ARG A 483 -7.75 -8.92 9.40
N LEU A 484 -8.61 -9.74 8.80
CA LEU A 484 -9.61 -9.28 7.81
C LEU A 484 -10.60 -8.30 8.44
N LEU A 485 -11.17 -8.63 9.61
CA LEU A 485 -12.15 -7.79 10.30
C LEU A 485 -11.54 -6.44 10.72
N GLU A 486 -10.31 -6.45 11.19
CA GLU A 486 -9.62 -5.28 11.69
C GLU A 486 -9.06 -4.40 10.56
N LEU A 487 -8.39 -5.01 9.59
CA LEU A 487 -7.63 -4.32 8.55
C LEU A 487 -8.38 -4.18 7.21
N MET A 488 -9.69 -4.46 7.19
CA MET A 488 -10.54 -4.29 6.00
C MET A 488 -10.31 -2.92 5.35
N TRP A 489 -10.15 -2.87 4.03
CA TRP A 489 -9.90 -1.68 3.23
C TRP A 489 -8.50 -1.03 3.42
N GLU A 490 -7.52 -1.71 4.07
CA GLU A 490 -6.18 -1.16 4.29
C GLU A 490 -5.09 -1.77 3.40
N GLY A 491 -5.47 -2.67 2.46
CA GLY A 491 -4.56 -3.20 1.43
C GLY A 491 -3.57 -4.26 1.92
N TRP A 492 -3.83 -4.92 3.06
CA TRP A 492 -2.93 -5.95 3.63
C TRP A 492 -3.34 -7.38 3.32
N ARG A 493 -4.55 -7.60 2.81
CA ARG A 493 -5.14 -8.93 2.71
C ARG A 493 -4.34 -9.91 1.83
N ARG A 494 -3.78 -9.45 0.69
CA ARG A 494 -2.94 -10.30 -0.15
C ARG A 494 -1.70 -10.80 0.61
N ASN A 495 -1.00 -9.91 1.31
CA ASN A 495 0.18 -10.25 2.12
C ASN A 495 -0.17 -11.30 3.19
N ASP A 496 -1.31 -11.12 3.86
CA ASP A 496 -1.81 -12.08 4.86
C ASP A 496 -2.14 -13.44 4.24
N LEU A 497 -2.93 -13.48 3.18
CA LEU A 497 -3.33 -14.74 2.53
C LEU A 497 -2.12 -15.54 2.00
N ILE A 498 -1.11 -14.86 1.44
CA ILE A 498 0.13 -15.52 0.98
C ILE A 498 0.88 -16.13 2.17
N ARG A 499 1.04 -15.39 3.27
CA ARG A 499 1.73 -15.88 4.47
C ARG A 499 1.03 -17.06 5.11
N PHE A 500 -0.30 -17.08 5.11
CA PHE A 500 -1.11 -18.19 5.63
C PHE A 500 -1.31 -19.33 4.63
N GLY A 501 -0.78 -19.23 3.39
CA GLY A 501 -0.94 -20.25 2.35
C GLY A 501 -2.36 -20.36 1.80
N LYS A 502 -3.15 -19.28 1.87
CA LYS A 502 -4.56 -19.23 1.48
C LYS A 502 -4.84 -18.45 0.19
N PHE A 503 -3.84 -17.77 -0.37
CA PHE A 503 -4.04 -16.88 -1.52
C PHE A 503 -4.50 -17.59 -2.80
N THR A 504 -4.10 -18.84 -3.01
CA THR A 504 -4.46 -19.64 -4.18
C THR A 504 -5.75 -20.44 -3.99
N GLU A 505 -6.36 -20.43 -2.80
CA GLU A 505 -7.63 -21.09 -2.54
C GLU A 505 -8.77 -20.41 -3.30
N LEU A 506 -9.71 -21.21 -3.80
CA LEU A 506 -10.91 -20.70 -4.43
C LEU A 506 -11.93 -20.32 -3.36
N TYR A 507 -12.55 -19.17 -3.54
CA TYR A 507 -13.62 -18.68 -2.66
C TYR A 507 -14.69 -17.93 -3.48
N ASP A 508 -15.89 -17.82 -2.92
CA ASP A 508 -17.04 -17.12 -3.48
C ASP A 508 -17.33 -17.43 -4.96
N HIS A 509 -17.61 -16.36 -5.70
CA HIS A 509 -18.06 -16.39 -7.09
C HIS A 509 -16.91 -16.29 -8.10
N ARG A 510 -15.73 -16.75 -7.76
CA ARG A 510 -14.59 -16.87 -8.70
C ARG A 510 -14.86 -17.96 -9.72
N VAL A 511 -15.75 -17.69 -10.66
CA VAL A 511 -16.20 -18.68 -11.65
C VAL A 511 -15.17 -18.97 -12.75
N ASN A 512 -14.21 -18.06 -12.94
CA ASN A 512 -13.19 -18.14 -13.98
C ASN A 512 -11.76 -18.08 -13.40
N ALA A 513 -11.61 -18.37 -12.10
CA ALA A 513 -10.32 -18.30 -11.44
C ALA A 513 -9.31 -19.29 -12.02
N VAL A 514 -8.05 -18.86 -12.04
CA VAL A 514 -6.94 -19.78 -12.30
C VAL A 514 -6.85 -20.77 -11.14
N VAL A 515 -6.76 -22.05 -11.47
CA VAL A 515 -6.43 -23.09 -10.49
C VAL A 515 -4.92 -23.16 -10.37
N ASP A 516 -4.38 -22.53 -9.34
CA ASP A 516 -2.95 -22.51 -9.06
C ASP A 516 -2.58 -23.52 -7.97
N ASN A 517 -2.01 -24.64 -8.39
CA ASN A 517 -1.55 -25.70 -7.47
C ASN A 517 -0.07 -25.55 -7.08
N THR A 518 0.62 -24.56 -7.61
CA THR A 518 2.05 -24.36 -7.39
C THR A 518 2.36 -23.14 -6.52
N GLY A 519 1.48 -22.14 -6.52
CA GLY A 519 1.70 -20.88 -5.82
C GLY A 519 2.33 -19.79 -6.69
N TYR A 520 2.46 -20.02 -8.02
CA TYR A 520 3.10 -19.02 -8.90
C TYR A 520 2.37 -17.67 -8.90
N THR A 521 1.06 -17.65 -8.69
CA THR A 521 0.28 -16.41 -8.62
C THR A 521 0.53 -15.59 -7.34
N THR A 522 1.28 -16.12 -6.38
CA THR A 522 1.64 -15.38 -5.16
C THR A 522 2.58 -14.19 -5.41
N VAL A 523 3.18 -14.12 -6.59
CA VAL A 523 3.89 -12.94 -7.11
C VAL A 523 3.34 -12.57 -8.49
N PHE A 524 3.50 -11.32 -8.89
CA PHE A 524 3.16 -10.88 -10.23
C PHE A 524 4.29 -11.14 -11.23
N PRO A 525 3.99 -11.30 -12.53
CA PRO A 525 5.05 -11.47 -13.53
C PRO A 525 5.88 -10.20 -13.68
N ILE A 526 7.15 -10.38 -14.04
CA ILE A 526 7.96 -9.27 -14.56
C ILE A 526 7.33 -8.82 -15.88
N THR A 527 7.13 -7.53 -16.02
CA THR A 527 6.38 -6.98 -17.17
C THR A 527 7.15 -7.12 -18.49
N GLY A 528 6.42 -7.32 -19.58
CA GLY A 528 7.02 -7.63 -20.89
C GLY A 528 7.93 -6.53 -21.43
N ASP A 529 7.65 -5.26 -21.13
CA ASP A 529 8.51 -4.15 -21.50
C ASP A 529 9.84 -4.16 -20.74
N VAL A 530 9.84 -4.50 -19.45
CA VAL A 530 11.06 -4.65 -18.64
C VAL A 530 11.94 -5.78 -19.17
N LEU A 531 11.35 -6.95 -19.46
CA LEU A 531 12.08 -8.09 -20.05
C LEU A 531 12.67 -7.75 -21.42
N SER A 532 11.97 -6.94 -22.21
CA SER A 532 12.43 -6.53 -23.55
C SER A 532 13.55 -5.51 -23.50
N LEU A 533 13.56 -4.63 -22.50
CA LEU A 533 14.54 -3.55 -22.36
C LEU A 533 15.83 -4.00 -21.67
N ASN A 534 15.79 -5.02 -20.84
CA ASN A 534 16.96 -5.50 -20.11
C ASN A 534 17.11 -7.03 -20.23
N PRO A 535 18.10 -7.49 -21.06
CA PRO A 535 18.34 -8.92 -21.29
C PRO A 535 18.86 -9.69 -20.06
N ASN A 536 19.20 -8.99 -18.98
CA ASN A 536 19.60 -9.62 -17.71
C ASN A 536 18.40 -9.97 -16.81
N MET A 537 17.18 -9.60 -17.23
CA MET A 537 15.96 -9.92 -16.50
C MET A 537 15.41 -11.28 -16.94
N VAL A 538 14.95 -12.05 -15.99
CA VAL A 538 14.34 -13.36 -16.19
C VAL A 538 12.92 -13.33 -15.62
N GLN A 539 11.97 -13.96 -16.31
CA GLN A 539 10.60 -14.06 -15.83
C GLN A 539 10.52 -14.86 -14.52
N ASN A 540 9.59 -14.49 -13.65
CA ASN A 540 9.31 -15.21 -12.43
C ASN A 540 8.84 -16.66 -12.71
N PRO A 541 9.19 -17.64 -11.86
CA PRO A 541 8.71 -19.01 -11.99
C PRO A 541 7.19 -19.08 -12.18
N GLY A 542 6.75 -19.89 -13.14
CA GLY A 542 5.32 -20.11 -13.44
C GLY A 542 4.73 -19.21 -14.53
N TYR A 543 5.45 -18.16 -15.02
CA TYR A 543 4.99 -17.23 -16.06
C TYR A 543 5.73 -17.40 -17.38
#